data_0958040a821f2b53cbe416a5f68e9d24
#
_entry.id   0958040a821f2b53cbe416a5f68e9d24
#
_cell.length_a   1.000
_cell.length_b   1.000
_cell.length_c   1.000
_cell.angle_alpha   90.00
_cell.angle_beta   90.00
_cell.angle_gamma   90.00
#
_symmetry.space_group_name_H-M   'P 1'
#
loop_
_entity.id
_entity.type
_entity.pdbx_description
1 polymer ?
#
loop_
_entity_poly.entity_id
_entity_poly.type
_entity_poly.pdbx_seq_one_letter_code
_entity_poly.pdbx_strand_id
1 'polypeptide(L)'
;MNDLATGADRLDLLRTFLRIVDAGSLSAAAVQLGTTQPTVSRRLQALERQLGLRLLQRSTHGLQLTEDGLRCQRHAQRVVDEWESLQAELHGEPETLRGRLRVMVPHAFGQAQLLPTMLAFLAQHPQLSLEWILEDRRPDFIAEGIDCAVRVGPVDEPRMVALPLAEVPRIVVAAPSLVDATAVGTPEQAQSLPWISLVTYYRERLLLHDAQGRAHTLSISPRLLS
;
A
#
# COMPACT_ATOMS: atom_id res chain seq x y z
N MET A 1 -41.42 -1.86 1.31
CA MET A 1 -42.04 -2.59 2.41
C MET A 1 -41.12 -3.71 2.83
N ASN A 2 -40.44 -3.43 3.84
CA ASN A 2 -39.61 -4.16 4.80
C ASN A 2 -39.32 -5.65 4.50
N ASP A 3 -38.10 -5.93 4.06
CA ASP A 3 -37.52 -7.26 4.16
C ASP A 3 -36.53 -7.31 5.35
N LEU A 4 -37.07 -7.04 6.54
CA LEU A 4 -36.40 -7.11 7.83
C LEU A 4 -36.38 -8.52 8.44
N ALA A 5 -36.70 -9.53 7.65
CA ALA A 5 -36.93 -10.89 8.18
C ALA A 5 -36.14 -11.98 7.45
N THR A 6 -34.87 -11.79 7.19
CA THR A 6 -33.93 -12.92 7.03
C THR A 6 -32.53 -12.45 7.37
N GLY A 7 -32.34 -12.21 8.59
CA GLY A 7 -31.33 -11.67 9.41
C GLY A 7 -29.98 -12.34 9.37
N ALA A 8 -29.26 -12.24 8.28
CA ALA A 8 -27.83 -12.10 8.41
C ALA A 8 -27.55 -10.61 8.23
N ASP A 9 -27.05 -10.00 9.28
CA ASP A 9 -26.57 -8.62 9.24
C ASP A 9 -25.62 -8.46 8.04
N ARG A 10 -25.72 -7.35 7.33
CA ARG A 10 -24.84 -7.07 6.18
C ARG A 10 -23.37 -7.23 6.53
N LEU A 11 -23.02 -6.87 7.75
CA LEU A 11 -21.67 -7.03 8.29
C LEU A 11 -21.30 -8.52 8.43
N ASP A 12 -22.23 -9.38 8.86
CA ASP A 12 -22.03 -10.82 8.92
C ASP A 12 -21.83 -11.44 7.53
N LEU A 13 -22.50 -10.91 6.52
CA LEU A 13 -22.30 -11.35 5.13
C LEU A 13 -20.88 -10.98 4.67
N LEU A 14 -20.42 -9.75 4.94
CA LEU A 14 -19.06 -9.31 4.62
C LEU A 14 -18.02 -10.14 5.38
N ARG A 15 -18.17 -10.33 6.68
CA ARG A 15 -17.29 -11.19 7.50
C ARG A 15 -17.23 -12.63 6.97
N THR A 16 -18.38 -13.18 6.58
CA THR A 16 -18.44 -14.53 6.00
C THR A 16 -17.67 -14.60 4.68
N PHE A 17 -17.82 -13.60 3.81
CA PHE A 17 -17.11 -13.53 2.55
C PHE A 17 -15.58 -13.43 2.77
N LEU A 18 -15.12 -12.54 3.64
CA LEU A 18 -13.70 -12.40 3.98
C LEU A 18 -13.13 -13.71 4.53
N ARG A 19 -13.87 -14.37 5.42
CA ARG A 19 -13.44 -15.66 5.97
C ARG A 19 -13.36 -16.77 4.92
N ILE A 20 -14.23 -16.77 3.90
CA ILE A 20 -14.14 -17.71 2.78
C ILE A 20 -12.87 -17.48 1.97
N VAL A 21 -12.52 -16.21 1.74
CA VAL A 21 -11.30 -15.84 0.99
C VAL A 21 -10.06 -16.28 1.75
N ASP A 22 -9.98 -15.98 3.05
CA ASP A 22 -8.84 -16.34 3.91
C ASP A 22 -8.67 -17.87 4.04
N ALA A 23 -9.78 -18.58 4.20
CA ALA A 23 -9.77 -20.03 4.37
C ALA A 23 -9.58 -20.81 3.06
N GLY A 24 -9.70 -20.15 1.90
CA GLY A 24 -9.59 -20.76 0.57
C GLY A 24 -10.71 -21.75 0.21
N SER A 25 -11.64 -22.02 1.11
CA SER A 25 -12.79 -22.91 0.86
C SER A 25 -13.99 -22.62 1.76
N LEU A 26 -15.20 -22.92 1.25
CA LEU A 26 -16.43 -22.78 2.02
C LEU A 26 -16.48 -23.70 3.25
N SER A 27 -15.89 -24.89 3.15
CA SER A 27 -15.87 -25.85 4.25
C SER A 27 -14.92 -25.42 5.36
N ALA A 28 -13.73 -24.94 5.01
CA ALA A 28 -12.76 -24.43 6.00
C ALA A 28 -13.31 -23.15 6.68
N ALA A 29 -13.93 -22.25 5.93
CA ALA A 29 -14.59 -21.08 6.48
C ALA A 29 -15.72 -21.45 7.45
N ALA A 30 -16.50 -22.48 7.14
CA ALA A 30 -17.58 -22.96 8.02
C ALA A 30 -17.03 -23.43 9.38
N VAL A 31 -15.93 -24.17 9.38
CA VAL A 31 -15.26 -24.60 10.61
C VAL A 31 -14.81 -23.40 11.43
N GLN A 32 -14.13 -22.42 10.80
CA GLN A 32 -13.64 -21.24 11.48
C GLN A 32 -14.76 -20.33 12.03
N LEU A 33 -15.92 -20.30 11.37
CA LEU A 33 -17.09 -19.53 11.78
C LEU A 33 -18.02 -20.29 12.76
N GLY A 34 -17.67 -21.51 13.15
CA GLY A 34 -18.49 -22.33 14.03
C GLY A 34 -19.88 -22.63 13.45
N THR A 35 -19.99 -22.77 12.12
CA THR A 35 -21.26 -22.97 11.41
C THR A 35 -21.17 -24.08 10.36
N THR A 36 -22.20 -24.25 9.54
CA THR A 36 -22.23 -25.28 8.50
C THR A 36 -21.89 -24.72 7.13
N GLN A 37 -21.28 -25.52 6.26
CA GLN A 37 -20.97 -25.15 4.88
C GLN A 37 -22.20 -24.66 4.08
N PRO A 38 -23.41 -25.26 4.19
CA PRO A 38 -24.62 -24.72 3.57
C PRO A 38 -24.99 -23.33 4.06
N THR A 39 -24.74 -23.00 5.34
CA THR A 39 -24.97 -21.65 5.89
C THR A 39 -24.02 -20.64 5.30
N VAL A 40 -22.74 -20.98 5.24
CA VAL A 40 -21.71 -20.13 4.59
C VAL A 40 -22.04 -19.89 3.12
N SER A 41 -22.43 -20.94 2.39
CA SER A 41 -22.84 -20.84 0.99
C SER A 41 -24.05 -19.91 0.80
N ARG A 42 -25.09 -20.05 1.66
CA ARG A 42 -26.27 -19.17 1.62
C ARG A 42 -25.92 -17.70 1.91
N ARG A 43 -25.04 -17.44 2.87
CA ARG A 43 -24.58 -16.09 3.19
C ARG A 43 -23.82 -15.47 2.01
N LEU A 44 -22.89 -16.21 1.39
CA LEU A 44 -22.20 -15.76 0.19
C LEU A 44 -23.19 -15.41 -0.94
N GLN A 45 -24.13 -16.31 -1.24
CA GLN A 45 -25.15 -16.07 -2.26
C GLN A 45 -26.04 -14.86 -1.93
N ALA A 46 -26.32 -14.61 -0.65
CA ALA A 46 -27.07 -13.45 -0.21
C ALA A 46 -26.28 -12.16 -0.48
N LEU A 47 -24.99 -12.14 -0.17
CA LEU A 47 -24.12 -11.01 -0.48
C LEU A 47 -24.03 -10.75 -1.99
N GLU A 48 -23.76 -11.77 -2.79
CA GLU A 48 -23.68 -11.67 -4.26
C GLU A 48 -25.00 -11.16 -4.87
N ARG A 49 -26.14 -11.61 -4.37
CA ARG A 49 -27.46 -11.10 -4.80
C ARG A 49 -27.69 -9.65 -4.43
N GLN A 50 -27.29 -9.22 -3.23
CA GLN A 50 -27.44 -7.83 -2.79
C GLN A 50 -26.57 -6.89 -3.62
N LEU A 51 -25.37 -7.33 -3.99
CA LEU A 51 -24.44 -6.54 -4.80
C LEU A 51 -24.73 -6.65 -6.30
N GLY A 52 -25.48 -7.64 -6.74
CA GLY A 52 -25.70 -7.94 -8.15
C GLY A 52 -24.46 -8.46 -8.88
N LEU A 53 -23.47 -8.96 -8.15
CA LEU A 53 -22.16 -9.34 -8.66
C LEU A 53 -21.78 -10.76 -8.20
N ARG A 54 -20.96 -11.43 -9.01
CA ARG A 54 -20.26 -12.65 -8.60
C ARG A 54 -18.93 -12.29 -8.01
N LEU A 55 -18.69 -12.69 -6.76
CA LEU A 55 -17.47 -12.41 -6.05
C LEU A 55 -16.45 -13.55 -6.11
N LEU A 56 -16.96 -14.77 -6.22
CA LEU A 56 -16.15 -15.98 -6.26
C LEU A 56 -16.52 -16.85 -7.45
N GLN A 57 -15.51 -17.50 -8.02
CA GLN A 57 -15.66 -18.48 -9.10
C GLN A 57 -14.90 -19.75 -8.77
N ARG A 58 -15.38 -20.85 -9.30
CA ARG A 58 -14.68 -22.15 -9.22
C ARG A 58 -13.66 -22.23 -10.34
N SER A 59 -12.43 -22.61 -10.01
CA SER A 59 -11.40 -22.96 -10.95
C SER A 59 -10.92 -24.39 -10.73
N THR A 60 -10.08 -24.90 -11.61
CA THR A 60 -9.41 -26.20 -11.45
C THR A 60 -8.51 -26.26 -10.22
N HIS A 61 -8.12 -25.11 -9.70
CA HIS A 61 -7.27 -24.97 -8.50
C HIS A 61 -8.06 -24.58 -7.24
N GLY A 62 -9.39 -24.65 -7.28
CA GLY A 62 -10.23 -24.33 -6.12
C GLY A 62 -11.07 -23.07 -6.29
N LEU A 63 -11.34 -22.39 -5.19
CA LEU A 63 -12.15 -21.18 -5.14
C LEU A 63 -11.24 -19.96 -5.42
N GLN A 64 -11.64 -19.10 -6.35
CA GLN A 64 -10.89 -17.90 -6.73
C GLN A 64 -11.78 -16.67 -6.70
N LEU A 65 -11.18 -15.53 -6.36
CA LEU A 65 -11.84 -14.22 -6.47
C LEU A 65 -12.00 -13.82 -7.93
N THR A 66 -13.15 -13.25 -8.25
CA THR A 66 -13.34 -12.48 -9.48
C THR A 66 -12.68 -11.10 -9.31
N GLU A 67 -12.62 -10.30 -10.37
CA GLU A 67 -12.17 -8.91 -10.28
C GLU A 67 -13.06 -8.10 -9.32
N ASP A 68 -14.38 -8.29 -9.40
CA ASP A 68 -15.34 -7.70 -8.46
C ASP A 68 -15.14 -8.23 -7.04
N GLY A 69 -14.80 -9.53 -6.91
CA GLY A 69 -14.44 -10.13 -5.64
C GLY A 69 -13.22 -9.49 -4.99
N LEU A 70 -12.18 -9.23 -5.75
CA LEU A 70 -10.99 -8.52 -5.28
C LEU A 70 -11.31 -7.09 -4.81
N ARG A 71 -12.14 -6.38 -5.56
CA ARG A 71 -12.61 -5.04 -5.16
C ARG A 71 -13.45 -5.12 -3.88
N CYS A 72 -14.40 -6.05 -3.84
CA CYS A 72 -15.26 -6.26 -2.68
C CYS A 72 -14.44 -6.63 -1.44
N GLN A 73 -13.44 -7.51 -1.54
CA GLN A 73 -12.58 -7.89 -0.43
C GLN A 73 -11.92 -6.68 0.23
N ARG A 74 -11.31 -5.79 -0.57
CA ARG A 74 -10.65 -4.59 -0.04
C ARG A 74 -11.61 -3.68 0.73
N HIS A 75 -12.79 -3.42 0.15
CA HIS A 75 -13.77 -2.55 0.80
C HIS A 75 -14.45 -3.21 1.98
N ALA A 76 -14.76 -4.51 1.89
CA ALA A 76 -15.37 -5.28 2.97
C ALA A 76 -14.46 -5.32 4.22
N GLN A 77 -13.16 -5.52 4.02
CA GLN A 77 -12.19 -5.50 5.11
C GLN A 77 -12.23 -4.18 5.86
N ARG A 78 -12.17 -3.05 5.13
CA ARG A 78 -12.21 -1.71 5.75
C ARG A 78 -13.50 -1.45 6.53
N VAL A 79 -14.63 -1.88 6.01
CA VAL A 79 -15.95 -1.73 6.69
C VAL A 79 -15.99 -2.56 7.97
N VAL A 80 -15.47 -3.77 7.94
CA VAL A 80 -15.42 -4.66 9.12
C VAL A 80 -14.46 -4.10 10.17
N ASP A 81 -13.26 -3.68 9.76
CA ASP A 81 -12.25 -3.11 10.65
C ASP A 81 -12.75 -1.83 11.32
N GLU A 82 -13.39 -0.93 10.56
CA GLU A 82 -13.96 0.32 11.08
C GLU A 82 -15.09 0.06 12.09
N TRP A 83 -15.95 -0.92 11.82
CA TRP A 83 -16.98 -1.32 12.76
C TRP A 83 -16.40 -1.87 14.07
N GLU A 84 -15.37 -2.69 13.99
CA GLU A 84 -14.68 -3.25 15.16
C GLU A 84 -13.95 -2.17 15.96
N SER A 85 -13.37 -1.19 15.28
CA SER A 85 -12.76 0.00 15.89
C SER A 85 -13.80 0.82 16.66
N LEU A 86 -14.94 1.12 16.02
CA LEU A 86 -16.04 1.83 16.67
C LEU A 86 -16.55 1.10 17.92
N GLN A 87 -16.71 -0.22 17.82
CA GLN A 87 -17.15 -1.00 18.98
C GLN A 87 -16.15 -0.93 20.16
N ALA A 88 -14.86 -1.02 19.86
CA ALA A 88 -13.80 -0.92 20.86
C ALA A 88 -13.78 0.45 21.55
N GLU A 89 -13.88 1.52 20.77
CA GLU A 89 -13.93 2.89 21.26
C GLU A 89 -15.13 3.08 22.21
N LEU A 90 -16.31 2.65 21.79
CA LEU A 90 -17.55 2.79 22.59
C LEU A 90 -17.54 1.93 23.86
N HIS A 91 -16.81 0.82 23.89
CA HIS A 91 -16.70 -0.03 25.08
C HIS A 91 -15.55 0.38 26.01
N GLY A 92 -14.82 1.44 25.69
CA GLY A 92 -13.69 1.93 26.51
C GLY A 92 -12.55 0.91 26.61
N GLU A 93 -12.43 0.02 25.64
CA GLU A 93 -11.28 -0.87 25.56
C GLU A 93 -10.01 -0.04 25.37
N PRO A 94 -8.89 -0.40 26.03
CA PRO A 94 -7.63 0.30 25.76
C PRO A 94 -7.35 0.25 24.26
N GLU A 95 -6.88 1.38 23.71
CA GLU A 95 -6.50 1.52 22.30
C GLU A 95 -5.45 0.48 21.90
N THR A 96 -5.89 -0.75 21.69
CA THR A 96 -5.06 -1.77 21.08
C THR A 96 -5.15 -1.62 19.59
N LEU A 97 -4.03 -1.26 18.97
CA LEU A 97 -3.94 -1.20 17.51
C LEU A 97 -4.21 -2.59 16.94
N ARG A 98 -5.28 -2.70 16.15
CA ARG A 98 -5.71 -3.94 15.53
C ARG A 98 -6.22 -3.67 14.11
N GLY A 99 -6.26 -4.71 13.29
CA GLY A 99 -6.73 -4.62 11.91
C GLY A 99 -5.59 -4.77 10.92
N ARG A 100 -5.83 -4.35 9.67
CA ARG A 100 -4.86 -4.43 8.57
C ARG A 100 -4.51 -3.04 8.07
N LEU A 101 -3.23 -2.74 8.03
CA LEU A 101 -2.68 -1.51 7.48
C LEU A 101 -1.98 -1.80 6.15
N ARG A 102 -2.35 -1.09 5.08
CA ARG A 102 -1.71 -1.17 3.77
C ARG A 102 -0.87 0.06 3.53
N VAL A 103 0.44 -0.13 3.51
CA VAL A 103 1.41 0.96 3.39
C VAL A 103 2.22 0.80 2.12
N MET A 104 2.22 1.84 1.27
CA MET A 104 3.09 1.91 0.11
C MET A 104 4.32 2.76 0.41
N VAL A 105 5.49 2.26 0.06
CA VAL A 105 6.76 2.95 0.33
C VAL A 105 7.70 2.80 -0.86
N PRO A 106 8.64 3.75 -1.06
CA PRO A 106 9.67 3.63 -2.09
C PRO A 106 10.49 2.36 -1.89
N HIS A 107 10.77 1.63 -2.97
CA HIS A 107 11.34 0.28 -2.92
C HIS A 107 12.61 0.21 -2.06
N ALA A 108 13.64 0.96 -2.43
CA ALA A 108 14.94 0.89 -1.74
C ALA A 108 14.85 1.40 -0.29
N PHE A 109 14.17 2.53 -0.07
CA PHE A 109 14.02 3.13 1.25
C PHE A 109 13.14 2.29 2.17
N GLY A 110 12.05 1.77 1.64
CA GLY A 110 11.12 0.90 2.37
C GLY A 110 11.77 -0.39 2.86
N GLN A 111 12.53 -1.03 1.98
CA GLN A 111 13.18 -2.30 2.30
C GLN A 111 14.37 -2.13 3.25
N ALA A 112 15.23 -1.13 3.01
CA ALA A 112 16.48 -1.01 3.75
C ALA A 112 16.34 -0.21 5.06
N GLN A 113 15.50 0.82 5.08
CA GLN A 113 15.46 1.76 6.20
C GLN A 113 14.20 1.63 7.07
N LEU A 114 13.02 1.47 6.44
CA LEU A 114 11.76 1.49 7.19
C LEU A 114 11.32 0.11 7.69
N LEU A 115 11.60 -0.95 6.95
CA LEU A 115 11.11 -2.29 7.31
C LEU A 115 11.57 -2.75 8.70
N PRO A 116 12.82 -2.55 9.15
CA PRO A 116 13.24 -2.95 10.49
C PRO A 116 12.44 -2.24 11.60
N THR A 117 12.19 -0.95 11.44
CA THR A 117 11.39 -0.16 12.38
C THR A 117 9.94 -0.64 12.41
N MET A 118 9.39 -0.96 11.25
CA MET A 118 8.03 -1.44 11.13
C MET A 118 7.85 -2.84 11.75
N LEU A 119 8.84 -3.72 11.60
CA LEU A 119 8.82 -5.03 12.25
C LEU A 119 8.87 -4.91 13.79
N ALA A 120 9.67 -3.97 14.30
CA ALA A 120 9.71 -3.69 15.75
C ALA A 120 8.36 -3.13 16.26
N PHE A 121 7.70 -2.30 15.46
CA PHE A 121 6.37 -1.78 15.76
C PHE A 121 5.31 -2.90 15.78
N LEU A 122 5.30 -3.78 14.79
CA LEU A 122 4.37 -4.92 14.73
C LEU A 122 4.57 -5.90 15.90
N ALA A 123 5.80 -6.07 16.38
CA ALA A 123 6.07 -6.90 17.56
C ALA A 123 5.39 -6.36 18.83
N GLN A 124 5.18 -5.04 18.91
CA GLN A 124 4.47 -4.40 20.02
C GLN A 124 2.94 -4.42 19.86
N HIS A 125 2.46 -4.66 18.63
CA HIS A 125 1.04 -4.65 18.26
C HIS A 125 0.63 -5.95 17.57
N PRO A 126 0.50 -7.07 18.31
CA PRO A 126 0.29 -8.40 17.72
C PRO A 126 -1.04 -8.58 17.00
N GLN A 127 -2.00 -7.68 17.21
CA GLN A 127 -3.30 -7.69 16.54
C GLN A 127 -3.33 -6.85 15.25
N LEU A 128 -2.20 -6.15 14.95
CA LEU A 128 -2.05 -5.38 13.71
C LEU A 128 -1.37 -6.26 12.66
N SER A 129 -1.94 -6.29 11.46
CA SER A 129 -1.31 -6.87 10.27
C SER A 129 -0.89 -5.77 9.31
N LEU A 130 0.24 -5.94 8.63
CA LEU A 130 0.78 -4.97 7.70
C LEU A 130 0.93 -5.58 6.32
N GLU A 131 0.35 -4.93 5.33
CA GLU A 131 0.66 -5.16 3.92
C GLU A 131 1.65 -4.10 3.44
N TRP A 132 2.88 -4.54 3.20
CA TRP A 132 4.01 -3.68 2.85
C TRP A 132 4.24 -3.70 1.35
N ILE A 133 3.92 -2.59 0.68
CA ILE A 133 3.95 -2.48 -0.78
C ILE A 133 5.16 -1.64 -1.17
N LEU A 134 6.09 -2.26 -1.90
CA LEU A 134 7.32 -1.62 -2.35
C LEU A 134 7.15 -1.12 -3.79
N GLU A 135 6.82 0.15 -3.94
CA GLU A 135 6.64 0.77 -5.26
C GLU A 135 7.03 2.26 -5.26
N ASP A 136 7.63 2.71 -6.37
CA ASP A 136 8.11 4.10 -6.54
C ASP A 136 7.11 4.99 -7.30
N ARG A 137 5.99 4.43 -7.75
CA ARG A 137 4.92 5.19 -8.42
C ARG A 137 4.00 5.92 -7.43
N ARG A 138 3.13 6.76 -7.95
CA ARG A 138 2.05 7.37 -7.16
C ARG A 138 0.96 6.34 -6.88
N PRO A 139 0.52 6.18 -5.60
CA PRO A 139 -0.59 5.31 -5.28
C PRO A 139 -1.93 5.89 -5.73
N ASP A 140 -2.84 5.05 -6.17
CA ASP A 140 -4.26 5.36 -6.17
C ASP A 140 -4.86 4.85 -4.85
N PHE A 141 -4.93 5.73 -3.86
CA PHE A 141 -5.37 5.38 -2.50
C PHE A 141 -6.75 4.70 -2.47
N ILE A 142 -7.67 5.18 -3.30
CA ILE A 142 -9.04 4.67 -3.32
C ILE A 142 -9.11 3.33 -4.07
N ALA A 143 -8.62 3.30 -5.30
CA ALA A 143 -8.72 2.10 -6.14
C ALA A 143 -7.90 0.93 -5.59
N GLU A 144 -6.75 1.23 -4.98
CA GLU A 144 -5.85 0.21 -4.44
C GLU A 144 -6.09 -0.06 -2.95
N GLY A 145 -6.90 0.76 -2.27
CA GLY A 145 -7.16 0.64 -0.83
C GLY A 145 -5.91 0.85 0.01
N ILE A 146 -5.03 1.77 -0.40
CA ILE A 146 -3.84 2.16 0.37
C ILE A 146 -4.28 3.07 1.51
N ASP A 147 -3.86 2.77 2.73
CA ASP A 147 -4.19 3.57 3.91
C ASP A 147 -3.21 4.72 4.09
N CYS A 148 -1.93 4.48 3.89
CA CYS A 148 -0.92 5.54 3.86
C CYS A 148 0.23 5.19 2.91
N ALA A 149 0.98 6.22 2.53
CA ALA A 149 2.17 6.05 1.70
C ALA A 149 3.30 6.96 2.17
N VAL A 150 4.51 6.44 2.17
CA VAL A 150 5.72 7.25 2.29
C VAL A 150 6.17 7.64 0.88
N ARG A 151 6.48 8.91 0.68
CA ARG A 151 6.87 9.42 -0.63
C ARG A 151 8.08 10.34 -0.52
N VAL A 152 8.83 10.40 -1.59
CA VAL A 152 9.93 11.36 -1.75
C VAL A 152 9.46 12.52 -2.62
N GLY A 153 9.74 13.75 -2.20
CA GLY A 153 9.36 14.97 -2.92
C GLY A 153 8.03 15.57 -2.46
N PRO A 154 7.58 16.65 -3.09
CA PRO A 154 6.38 17.37 -2.69
C PRO A 154 5.11 16.54 -2.92
N VAL A 155 4.09 16.83 -2.11
CA VAL A 155 2.74 16.26 -2.23
C VAL A 155 1.80 17.42 -2.54
N ASP A 156 1.38 17.51 -3.80
CA ASP A 156 0.54 18.61 -4.31
C ASP A 156 -0.94 18.19 -4.46
N GLU A 157 -1.41 17.27 -3.64
CA GLU A 157 -2.78 16.76 -3.72
C GLU A 157 -3.66 17.35 -2.62
N PRO A 158 -4.63 18.23 -2.95
CA PRO A 158 -5.41 18.98 -1.95
C PRO A 158 -6.27 18.12 -1.01
N ARG A 159 -6.50 16.86 -1.36
CA ARG A 159 -7.33 15.93 -0.58
C ARG A 159 -6.52 15.04 0.35
N MET A 160 -5.22 15.21 0.39
CA MET A 160 -4.33 14.40 1.21
C MET A 160 -3.73 15.21 2.35
N VAL A 161 -3.60 14.57 3.48
CA VAL A 161 -2.81 15.09 4.60
C VAL A 161 -1.39 14.57 4.43
N ALA A 162 -0.43 15.46 4.24
CA ALA A 162 0.98 15.11 4.13
C ALA A 162 1.74 15.62 5.36
N LEU A 163 2.51 14.72 5.98
CA LEU A 163 3.37 15.03 7.11
C LEU A 163 4.83 14.85 6.68
N PRO A 164 5.70 15.86 6.83
CA PRO A 164 7.12 15.70 6.55
C PRO A 164 7.75 14.78 7.60
N LEU A 165 8.38 13.69 7.15
CA LEU A 165 9.08 12.75 8.03
C LEU A 165 10.55 13.15 8.21
N ALA A 166 11.22 13.54 7.13
CA ALA A 166 12.61 13.94 7.14
C ALA A 166 12.98 14.70 5.87
N GLU A 167 14.05 15.47 5.92
CA GLU A 167 14.74 16.01 4.75
C GLU A 167 15.97 15.16 4.49
N VAL A 168 16.05 14.61 3.27
CA VAL A 168 17.17 13.77 2.85
C VAL A 168 17.97 14.55 1.80
N PRO A 169 19.21 14.96 2.12
CA PRO A 169 20.07 15.63 1.15
C PRO A 169 20.40 14.67 0.01
N ARG A 170 20.35 15.19 -1.20
CA ARG A 170 20.75 14.44 -2.39
C ARG A 170 22.10 14.91 -2.84
N ILE A 171 22.99 13.98 -3.13
CA ILE A 171 24.33 14.24 -3.61
C ILE A 171 24.55 13.57 -4.96
N VAL A 172 25.37 14.19 -5.78
CA VAL A 172 25.89 13.56 -6.99
C VAL A 172 27.11 12.74 -6.60
N VAL A 173 27.15 11.51 -7.06
CA VAL A 173 28.28 10.61 -6.82
C VAL A 173 28.82 10.08 -8.15
N ALA A 174 30.11 9.79 -8.18
CA ALA A 174 30.75 9.19 -9.33
C ALA A 174 31.79 8.16 -8.89
N ALA A 175 32.06 7.17 -9.74
CA ALA A 175 33.15 6.24 -9.52
C ALA A 175 34.49 7.02 -9.54
N PRO A 176 35.44 6.72 -8.63
CA PRO A 176 36.77 7.40 -8.61
C PRO A 176 37.46 7.38 -9.97
N SER A 177 37.43 6.23 -10.66
CA SER A 177 38.00 6.06 -12.00
C SER A 177 37.43 7.02 -13.06
N LEU A 178 36.17 7.46 -12.90
CA LEU A 178 35.57 8.42 -13.80
C LEU A 178 36.03 9.87 -13.50
N VAL A 179 36.16 10.18 -12.21
CA VAL A 179 36.59 11.53 -11.77
C VAL A 179 38.09 11.74 -12.01
N ASP A 180 38.92 10.73 -11.75
CA ASP A 180 40.36 10.77 -11.97
C ASP A 180 40.72 10.88 -13.46
N ALA A 181 39.91 10.27 -14.35
CA ALA A 181 40.11 10.37 -15.78
C ALA A 181 39.62 11.69 -16.40
N THR A 182 38.78 12.43 -15.71
CA THR A 182 38.17 13.66 -16.15
C THR A 182 38.28 14.70 -15.00
N ALA A 183 39.08 15.72 -15.16
CA ALA A 183 39.19 16.80 -14.18
C ALA A 183 37.85 17.58 -14.09
N VAL A 184 36.91 17.09 -13.28
CA VAL A 184 35.62 17.73 -13.08
C VAL A 184 35.71 18.69 -11.92
N GLY A 185 35.90 19.97 -12.22
CA GLY A 185 35.97 21.05 -11.23
C GLY A 185 34.74 21.94 -11.18
N THR A 186 33.85 21.84 -12.19
CA THR A 186 32.62 22.66 -12.27
C THR A 186 31.41 21.84 -12.66
N PRO A 187 30.18 22.27 -12.32
CA PRO A 187 28.95 21.60 -12.74
C PRO A 187 28.84 21.44 -14.25
N GLU A 188 29.30 22.43 -15.02
CA GLU A 188 29.22 22.42 -16.48
C GLU A 188 30.08 21.30 -17.09
N GLN A 189 31.26 21.05 -16.51
CA GLN A 189 32.14 19.96 -16.94
C GLN A 189 31.52 18.60 -16.70
N ALA A 190 30.68 18.48 -15.68
CA ALA A 190 29.96 17.24 -15.37
C ALA A 190 28.87 16.90 -16.40
N GLN A 191 28.40 17.86 -17.20
CA GLN A 191 27.34 17.61 -18.20
C GLN A 191 27.72 16.56 -19.23
N SER A 192 28.98 16.51 -19.62
CA SER A 192 29.48 15.59 -20.65
C SER A 192 29.73 14.16 -20.13
N LEU A 193 29.61 13.92 -18.84
CA LEU A 193 29.83 12.61 -18.24
C LEU A 193 28.68 11.63 -18.56
N PRO A 194 28.94 10.32 -18.50
CA PRO A 194 27.91 9.30 -18.68
C PRO A 194 27.01 9.22 -17.45
N TRP A 195 25.93 9.98 -17.44
CA TRP A 195 24.99 10.04 -16.34
C TRP A 195 24.12 8.80 -16.20
N ILE A 196 23.84 8.43 -14.95
CA ILE A 196 22.77 7.54 -14.56
C ILE A 196 21.75 8.39 -13.79
N SER A 197 20.48 8.28 -14.12
CA SER A 197 19.44 9.13 -13.55
C SER A 197 18.21 8.32 -13.18
N LEU A 198 17.46 8.77 -12.17
CA LEU A 198 16.21 8.17 -11.75
C LEU A 198 15.08 8.71 -12.64
N VAL A 199 14.30 7.80 -13.23
CA VAL A 199 13.17 8.14 -14.11
C VAL A 199 12.16 9.05 -13.42
N THR A 200 11.96 8.85 -12.11
CA THR A 200 10.96 9.54 -11.32
C THR A 200 11.34 10.97 -10.95
N TYR A 201 12.63 11.33 -10.96
CA TYR A 201 13.05 12.59 -10.37
C TYR A 201 13.87 13.49 -11.28
N TYR A 202 14.81 12.96 -12.07
CA TYR A 202 15.82 13.76 -12.77
C TYR A 202 16.10 13.20 -14.15
N ARG A 203 15.18 13.34 -15.06
CA ARG A 203 15.39 12.80 -16.41
C ARG A 203 16.46 13.55 -17.20
N GLU A 204 16.37 14.87 -17.18
CA GLU A 204 17.22 15.71 -18.07
C GLU A 204 17.80 16.95 -17.40
N ARG A 205 17.29 17.28 -16.21
CA ARG A 205 17.70 18.49 -15.48
C ARG A 205 17.91 18.19 -14.00
N LEU A 206 19.03 18.71 -13.49
CA LEU A 206 19.38 18.69 -12.08
C LEU A 206 19.48 20.13 -11.58
N LEU A 207 18.91 20.40 -10.42
CA LEU A 207 19.19 21.61 -9.67
C LEU A 207 20.20 21.26 -8.58
N LEU A 208 21.39 21.79 -8.68
CA LEU A 208 22.47 21.62 -7.72
C LEU A 208 22.68 22.92 -6.94
N HIS A 209 23.11 22.80 -5.70
CA HIS A 209 23.53 23.94 -4.90
C HIS A 209 25.01 23.79 -4.55
N ASP A 210 25.75 24.84 -4.72
CA ASP A 210 27.16 24.87 -4.30
C ASP A 210 27.28 25.07 -2.77
N ALA A 211 28.51 25.04 -2.26
CA ALA A 211 28.78 25.20 -0.84
C ALA A 211 28.35 26.59 -0.29
N GLN A 212 28.11 27.56 -1.17
CA GLN A 212 27.62 28.90 -0.84
C GLN A 212 26.08 28.99 -0.99
N GLY A 213 25.40 27.89 -1.32
CA GLY A 213 23.93 27.84 -1.49
C GLY A 213 23.45 28.39 -2.85
N ARG A 214 24.34 28.70 -3.80
CA ARG A 214 23.92 29.17 -5.12
C ARG A 214 23.42 28.03 -5.98
N ALA A 215 22.30 28.26 -6.64
CA ALA A 215 21.64 27.26 -7.47
C ALA A 215 22.28 27.20 -8.89
N HIS A 216 22.59 26.01 -9.35
CA HIS A 216 23.11 25.71 -10.67
C HIS A 216 22.18 24.68 -11.34
N THR A 217 21.65 25.02 -12.50
CA THR A 217 20.86 24.10 -13.29
C THR A 217 21.75 23.36 -14.28
N LEU A 218 21.83 22.05 -14.13
CA LEU A 218 22.62 21.18 -14.99
C LEU A 218 21.69 20.42 -15.95
N SER A 219 21.93 20.51 -17.24
CA SER A 219 21.27 19.67 -18.23
C SER A 219 22.09 18.40 -18.45
N ILE A 220 21.48 17.26 -18.32
CA ILE A 220 22.13 15.95 -18.46
C ILE A 220 21.49 15.12 -19.54
N SER A 221 22.26 14.22 -20.14
CA SER A 221 21.78 13.22 -21.10
C SER A 221 22.09 11.84 -20.53
N PRO A 222 21.18 11.26 -19.73
CA PRO A 222 21.47 9.99 -19.08
C PRO A 222 21.62 8.86 -20.11
N ARG A 223 22.63 8.02 -19.91
CA ARG A 223 22.84 6.79 -20.69
C ARG A 223 22.07 5.60 -20.10
N LEU A 224 21.69 5.71 -18.83
CA LEU A 224 20.85 4.74 -18.12
C LEU A 224 19.82 5.49 -17.31
N LEU A 225 18.58 5.08 -17.44
CA LEU A 225 17.44 5.51 -16.64
C LEU A 225 17.00 4.30 -15.78
N SER A 226 16.95 4.48 -14.47
CA SER A 226 16.55 3.45 -13.51
C SER A 226 15.25 3.80 -12.81
#